data_d00d7e422cdb1614c8888ac1f022cc51
#
_entry.id   d00d7e422cdb1614c8888ac1f022cc51
#
_cell.length_a   1.000
_cell.length_b   1.000
_cell.length_c   1.000
_cell.angle_alpha   90.00
_cell.angle_beta   90.00
_cell.angle_gamma   90.00
#
_symmetry.space_group_name_H-M   'P 1'
#
loop_
_entity.id
_entity.type
_entity.pdbx_description
1 polymer ?
#
loop_
_entity_poly.entity_id
_entity_poly.type
_entity_poly.pdbx_seq_one_letter_code
_entity_poly.pdbx_strand_id
1 'polypeptide(L)' 'MEFMSKEGYDKLVSELNELIKVELPRVINAVAEARDKGDLSENFEYHAAKREQSRLLGTIRFKQNILAHARVLDHSSL' A
#
# COMPACT_ATOMS: atom_id res chain seq x y z
N MET A 1 -12.54 -3.03 17.75
CA MET A 1 -13.25 -1.97 16.99
C MET A 1 -12.59 -0.63 17.26
N GLU A 2 -12.16 0.03 16.23
CA GLU A 2 -11.46 1.30 16.38
C GLU A 2 -12.31 2.46 15.92
N PHE A 3 -12.25 3.54 16.69
CA PHE A 3 -12.92 4.78 16.32
C PHE A 3 -11.93 5.71 15.62
N MET A 4 -12.38 6.36 14.57
CA MET A 4 -11.59 7.32 13.81
C MET A 4 -12.40 8.59 13.61
N SER A 5 -11.71 9.72 13.54
CA SER A 5 -12.36 10.96 13.07
C SER A 5 -12.63 10.84 11.57
N LYS A 6 -13.58 11.64 11.07
CA LYS A 6 -13.85 11.69 9.64
C LYS A 6 -12.59 12.12 8.87
N GLU A 7 -11.88 13.10 9.39
CA GLU A 7 -10.65 13.59 8.77
C GLU A 7 -9.58 12.49 8.71
N GLY A 8 -9.44 11.71 9.79
CA GLY A 8 -8.50 10.60 9.82
C GLY A 8 -8.88 9.50 8.83
N TYR A 9 -10.15 9.18 8.73
CA TYR A 9 -10.66 8.21 7.78
C TYR A 9 -10.39 8.66 6.34
N ASP A 10 -10.74 9.90 6.02
CA ASP A 10 -10.54 10.44 4.67
C ASP A 10 -9.07 10.50 4.30
N LYS A 11 -8.21 10.84 5.25
CA LYS A 11 -6.76 10.83 5.04
C LYS A 11 -6.26 9.42 4.72
N LEU A 12 -6.74 8.43 5.46
CA LEU A 12 -6.33 7.04 5.25
C LEU A 12 -6.80 6.53 3.89
N VAL A 13 -8.03 6.88 3.46
CA VAL A 13 -8.53 6.55 2.12
C VAL A 13 -7.63 7.17 1.06
N SER A 14 -7.26 8.44 1.23
CA SER A 14 -6.40 9.14 0.27
C SER A 14 -5.02 8.48 0.19
N GLU A 15 -4.42 8.15 1.33
CA GLU A 15 -3.13 7.47 1.37
C GLU A 15 -3.20 6.11 0.68
N LEU A 16 -4.26 5.35 0.93
CA LEU A 16 -4.44 4.04 0.33
C LEU A 16 -4.61 4.14 -1.19
N ASN A 17 -5.37 5.12 -1.66
CA ASN A 17 -5.52 5.36 -3.09
C ASN A 17 -4.17 5.65 -3.76
N GLU A 18 -3.33 6.46 -3.12
CA GLU A 18 -2.00 6.78 -3.63
C GLU A 18 -1.13 5.52 -3.71
N LEU A 19 -1.16 4.69 -2.67
CA LEU A 19 -0.40 3.46 -2.64
C LEU A 19 -0.82 2.51 -3.77
N ILE A 20 -2.11 2.37 -4.01
CA ILE A 20 -2.63 1.43 -5.01
C ILE A 20 -2.49 1.97 -6.43
N LYS A 21 -2.77 3.26 -6.63
CA LYS A 21 -2.84 3.83 -7.98
C LYS A 21 -1.51 4.36 -8.50
N VAL A 22 -0.59 4.71 -7.60
CA VAL A 22 0.69 5.30 -7.97
C VAL A 22 1.85 4.40 -7.56
N GLU A 23 1.96 4.07 -6.27
CA GLU A 23 3.12 3.33 -5.77
C GLU A 23 3.15 1.89 -6.26
N LEU A 24 2.03 1.19 -6.20
CA LEU A 24 2.00 -0.22 -6.60
C LEU A 24 2.35 -0.42 -8.07
N PRO A 25 1.77 0.34 -9.03
CA PRO A 25 2.20 0.21 -10.44
C PRO A 25 3.68 0.50 -10.64
N ARG A 26 4.23 1.49 -9.92
CA ARG A 26 5.65 1.82 -10.00
C ARG A 26 6.52 0.64 -9.56
N VAL A 27 6.16 0.01 -8.45
CA VAL A 27 6.91 -1.12 -7.90
C VAL A 27 6.78 -2.35 -8.81
N ILE A 28 5.58 -2.60 -9.34
CA ILE A 28 5.36 -3.71 -10.29
C ILE A 28 6.25 -3.53 -11.53
N ASN A 29 6.34 -2.31 -12.06
CA ASN A 29 7.23 -2.01 -13.18
C ASN A 29 8.70 -2.24 -12.81
N ALA A 30 9.10 -1.84 -11.60
CA ALA A 30 10.47 -2.04 -11.13
C ALA A 30 10.83 -3.52 -11.08
N VAL A 31 9.90 -4.36 -10.62
CA VAL A 31 10.10 -5.82 -10.60
C VAL A 31 10.28 -6.35 -12.02
N ALA A 32 9.41 -5.94 -12.95
CA ALA A 32 9.47 -6.38 -14.34
C ALA A 32 10.78 -5.97 -15.03
N GLU A 33 11.19 -4.72 -14.84
CA GLU A 33 12.43 -4.21 -15.41
C GLU A 33 13.65 -4.95 -14.84
N ALA A 34 13.67 -5.19 -13.54
CA ALA A 34 14.77 -5.92 -12.91
C ALA A 34 14.83 -7.36 -13.40
N ARG A 35 13.66 -8.01 -13.56
CA ARG A 35 13.60 -9.37 -14.09
C ARG A 35 14.22 -9.47 -15.47
N ASP A 36 14.00 -8.46 -16.31
CA ASP A 36 14.48 -8.47 -17.68
C ASP A 36 15.99 -8.26 -17.80
N LYS A 37 16.67 -7.86 -16.73
CA LYS A 37 18.09 -7.56 -16.75
C LYS A 37 19.02 -8.76 -16.62
N GLY A 38 18.49 -9.95 -16.37
CA GLY A 38 19.35 -11.13 -16.37
C GLY A 38 18.94 -12.26 -15.43
N ASP A 39 19.94 -13.02 -14.97
CA ASP A 39 19.76 -14.21 -14.16
C ASP A 39 19.13 -13.88 -12.82
N LEU A 40 17.94 -14.40 -12.57
CA LEU A 40 17.14 -14.10 -11.38
C LEU A 40 17.82 -14.56 -10.09
N SER A 41 18.61 -15.63 -10.13
CA SER A 41 19.24 -16.15 -8.91
C SER A 41 20.29 -15.22 -8.34
N GLU A 42 20.93 -14.41 -9.16
CA GLU A 42 22.00 -13.48 -8.76
C GLU A 42 21.60 -12.02 -8.98
N ASN A 43 20.35 -11.76 -9.32
CA ASN A 43 19.89 -10.41 -9.64
C ASN A 43 19.45 -9.69 -8.37
N PHE A 44 20.35 -8.92 -7.77
CA PHE A 44 20.07 -8.18 -6.56
C PHE A 44 18.96 -7.14 -6.74
N GLU A 45 18.90 -6.50 -7.91
CA GLU A 45 17.83 -5.54 -8.19
C GLU A 45 16.45 -6.21 -8.17
N TYR A 46 16.37 -7.39 -8.77
CA TYR A 46 15.13 -8.15 -8.78
C TYR A 46 14.69 -8.52 -7.35
N HIS A 47 15.61 -9.05 -6.56
CA HIS A 47 15.29 -9.43 -5.18
C HIS A 47 14.91 -8.24 -4.32
N ALA A 48 15.59 -7.10 -4.49
CA ALA A 48 15.24 -5.87 -3.78
C ALA A 48 13.85 -5.37 -4.18
N ALA A 49 13.54 -5.39 -5.47
CA ALA A 49 12.24 -4.96 -5.98
C ALA A 49 11.12 -5.88 -5.47
N LYS A 50 11.36 -7.18 -5.40
CA LYS A 50 10.39 -8.15 -4.86
C LYS A 50 10.14 -7.91 -3.37
N ARG A 51 11.18 -7.60 -2.60
CA ARG A 51 11.02 -7.27 -1.18
C ARG A 51 10.20 -6.01 -1.00
N GLU A 52 10.46 -4.98 -1.82
CA GLU A 52 9.69 -3.74 -1.77
C GLU A 52 8.22 -4.01 -2.11
N GLN A 53 7.96 -4.82 -3.13
CA GLN A 53 6.60 -5.20 -3.51
C GLN A 53 5.86 -5.88 -2.36
N SER A 54 6.52 -6.84 -1.71
CA SER A 54 5.92 -7.56 -0.58
C SER A 54 5.59 -6.63 0.58
N ARG A 55 6.51 -5.71 0.90
CA ARG A 55 6.30 -4.73 1.97
C ARG A 55 5.14 -3.80 1.64
N LEU A 56 5.09 -3.31 0.40
CA LEU A 56 4.03 -2.41 -0.04
C LEU A 56 2.67 -3.09 0.02
N LEU A 57 2.58 -4.34 -0.47
CA LEU A 57 1.32 -5.09 -0.42
C LEU A 57 0.88 -5.33 1.03
N GLY A 58 1.83 -5.58 1.93
CA GLY A 58 1.52 -5.71 3.35
C GLY A 58 0.97 -4.42 3.95
N THR A 59 1.56 -3.29 3.59
CA THR A 59 1.08 -1.97 4.04
C THR A 59 -0.32 -1.70 3.51
N ILE A 60 -0.57 -2.00 2.24
CA ILE A 60 -1.90 -1.83 1.64
C ILE A 60 -2.93 -2.66 2.38
N ARG A 61 -2.64 -3.94 2.62
CA ARG A 61 -3.56 -4.84 3.33
C ARG A 61 -3.84 -4.36 4.76
N PHE A 62 -2.80 -3.89 5.44
CA PHE A 62 -2.96 -3.37 6.80
C PHE A 62 -3.90 -2.16 6.82
N LYS A 63 -3.70 -1.21 5.91
CA LYS A 63 -4.55 -0.02 5.82
C LYS A 63 -5.98 -0.36 5.38
N GLN A 64 -6.14 -1.30 4.45
CA GLN A 64 -7.46 -1.78 4.05
C GLN A 64 -8.19 -2.42 5.23
N ASN A 65 -7.49 -3.18 6.06
CA ASN A 65 -8.07 -3.81 7.22
C ASN A 65 -8.53 -2.78 8.25
N ILE A 66 -7.75 -1.72 8.47
CA ILE A 66 -8.15 -0.63 9.36
C ILE A 66 -9.45 -0.01 8.86
N LEU A 67 -9.53 0.32 7.56
CA LEU A 67 -10.73 0.93 6.99
C LEU A 67 -11.94 0.00 7.09
N ALA A 68 -11.74 -1.29 6.90
CA ALA A 68 -12.83 -2.26 6.94
C ALA A 68 -13.46 -2.39 8.33
N HIS A 69 -12.69 -2.12 9.38
CA HIS A 69 -13.13 -2.29 10.76
C HIS A 69 -13.29 -0.97 11.52
N ALA A 70 -13.03 0.15 10.86
CA ALA A 70 -13.11 1.46 11.51
C ALA A 70 -14.55 1.91 11.71
N ARG A 71 -14.79 2.61 12.81
CA ARG A 71 -16.02 3.36 13.03
C ARG A 71 -15.68 4.84 13.00
N VAL A 72 -16.38 5.56 12.13
CA VAL A 72 -16.14 6.98 11.97
C VAL A 72 -17.00 7.77 12.95
N LEU A 73 -16.34 8.65 13.69
CA LEU A 73 -17.01 9.59 14.57
C LEU A 73 -17.12 10.93 13.84
N ASP A 74 -18.37 11.35 13.61
CA ASP A 74 -18.66 12.61 12.96
C ASP A 74 -19.28 13.55 13.97
N HIS A 75 -18.52 14.55 14.38
CA HIS A 75 -18.98 15.53 15.38
C HIS A 75 -20.14 16.37 14.89
N SER A 76 -20.31 16.49 13.57
CA SER A 76 -21.40 17.28 13.01
C SER A 76 -22.76 16.60 13.18
N SER A 77 -22.79 15.31 13.47
CA SER A 77 -24.03 14.57 13.66
C SER A 77 -24.52 14.57 15.11
N LEU A 78 -23.76 15.16 16.03
CA LEU A 78 -24.15 15.29 17.44
C LEU A 78 -24.97 16.58 17.68
#